data_6cdb7daf23a64e19d69e2fe9df36798e
#
_entry.id   6cdb7daf23a64e19d69e2fe9df36798e
#
_cell.length_a   1.000
_cell.length_b   1.000
_cell.length_c   1.000
_cell.angle_alpha   90.00
_cell.angle_beta   90.00
_cell.angle_gamma   90.00
#
_symmetry.space_group_name_H-M   'P 1'
#
loop_
_entity.id
_entity.type
_entity.pdbx_description
1 polymer ?
#
loop_
_entity_poly.entity_id
_entity_poly.type
_entity_poly.pdbx_seq_one_letter_code
_entity_poly.pdbx_strand_id
1 'polypeptide(L)'
;AELIVFPELIIPCYPYGMTFGYTVGSRDKVGRLDWKRYYDNSLCIPGPETELLGQAAKEVHAYVSIGVSERGEDSATLYNSNLVFSPEGELLNVHRKLKPTGAERLVYGDANKDYFPITDTPWGPMGNLICWESYMPLARVALYQKGITLYISPNTNDNPEWQDTIKHIAIEGH
;
A
#
# COMPACT_ATOMS: atom_id res chain seq x y z
N ALA A 1 -2.76 16.87 13.66
CA ALA A 1 -3.61 15.91 12.92
C ALA A 1 -3.70 14.64 13.74
N GLU A 2 -4.85 13.97 13.73
CA GLU A 2 -5.05 12.70 14.44
C GLU A 2 -4.88 11.49 13.52
N LEU A 3 -4.99 11.71 12.20
CA LEU A 3 -4.70 10.73 11.14
C LEU A 3 -3.86 11.39 10.05
N ILE A 4 -2.78 10.73 9.66
CA ILE A 4 -1.89 11.14 8.58
C ILE A 4 -1.89 10.03 7.54
N VAL A 5 -2.19 10.37 6.29
CA VAL A 5 -2.25 9.42 5.17
C VAL A 5 -1.20 9.78 4.13
N PHE A 6 -0.29 8.85 3.89
CA PHE A 6 0.71 8.96 2.83
C PHE A 6 0.26 8.23 1.56
N PRO A 7 0.76 8.61 0.38
CA PRO A 7 0.42 7.95 -0.87
C PRO A 7 0.97 6.52 -0.98
N GLU A 8 0.52 5.82 -2.02
CA GLU A 8 1.00 4.51 -2.44
C GLU A 8 2.51 4.54 -2.68
N LEU A 9 3.24 3.53 -2.16
CA LEU A 9 4.67 3.31 -2.40
C LEU A 9 5.56 4.56 -2.15
N ILE A 10 5.23 5.36 -1.13
CA ILE A 10 6.09 6.52 -0.78
C ILE A 10 7.49 6.05 -0.37
N ILE A 11 7.63 4.83 0.15
CA ILE A 11 8.92 4.22 0.48
C ILE A 11 9.12 2.93 -0.35
N PRO A 12 10.22 2.83 -1.13
CA PRO A 12 11.27 3.83 -1.36
C PRO A 12 10.91 4.91 -2.38
N CYS A 13 9.83 4.82 -3.04
CA CYS A 13 9.13 5.65 -4.04
C CYS A 13 8.46 4.74 -5.08
N TYR A 14 7.38 5.23 -5.69
CA TYR A 14 6.79 4.55 -6.84
C TYR A 14 7.80 4.55 -8.00
N PRO A 15 8.10 3.39 -8.63
CA PRO A 15 9.17 3.29 -9.62
C PRO A 15 8.76 3.83 -11.01
N TYR A 16 8.34 5.08 -11.07
CA TYR A 16 7.89 5.75 -12.29
C TYR A 16 8.94 5.68 -13.41
N GLY A 17 8.52 5.23 -14.59
CA GLY A 17 9.38 5.16 -15.77
C GLY A 17 10.45 4.07 -15.74
N MET A 18 10.57 3.32 -14.63
CA MET A 18 11.53 2.24 -14.54
C MET A 18 11.00 0.98 -15.22
N THR A 19 11.82 0.37 -16.05
CA THR A 19 11.52 -0.91 -16.72
C THR A 19 12.19 -2.10 -16.06
N PHE A 20 13.20 -1.86 -15.22
CA PHE A 20 14.06 -2.89 -14.62
C PHE A 20 14.65 -3.86 -15.66
N GLY A 21 14.77 -3.42 -16.93
CA GLY A 21 15.21 -4.24 -18.03
C GLY A 21 14.24 -5.36 -18.44
N TYR A 22 12.98 -5.28 -18.01
CA TYR A 22 11.96 -6.27 -18.34
C TYR A 22 11.56 -6.18 -19.83
N THR A 23 12.13 -7.08 -20.61
CA THR A 23 11.71 -7.38 -21.97
C THR A 23 11.61 -8.91 -22.07
N VAL A 24 10.51 -9.41 -22.60
CA VAL A 24 10.29 -10.86 -22.71
C VAL A 24 11.46 -11.51 -23.44
N GLY A 25 12.08 -12.52 -22.81
CA GLY A 25 13.26 -13.22 -23.32
C GLY A 25 14.60 -12.51 -23.07
N SER A 26 14.61 -11.27 -22.62
CA SER A 26 15.83 -10.53 -22.27
C SER A 26 16.30 -10.85 -20.85
N ARG A 27 17.61 -10.69 -20.63
CA ARG A 27 18.26 -10.84 -19.31
C ARG A 27 19.29 -9.71 -19.12
N ASP A 28 18.83 -8.47 -19.28
CA ASP A 28 19.68 -7.30 -19.16
C ASP A 28 20.27 -7.15 -17.75
N LYS A 29 21.61 -6.96 -17.68
CA LYS A 29 22.32 -6.81 -16.41
C LYS A 29 22.01 -5.48 -15.72
N VAL A 30 21.88 -4.40 -16.48
CA VAL A 30 21.62 -3.05 -15.92
C VAL A 30 20.26 -3.03 -15.24
N GLY A 31 19.23 -3.54 -15.91
CA GLY A 31 17.90 -3.64 -15.34
C GLY A 31 17.84 -4.47 -14.06
N ARG A 32 18.66 -5.54 -13.97
CA ARG A 32 18.78 -6.35 -12.75
C ARG A 32 19.43 -5.59 -11.60
N LEU A 33 20.39 -4.72 -11.88
CA LEU A 33 20.99 -3.87 -10.86
C LEU A 33 20.00 -2.81 -10.34
N ASP A 34 19.21 -2.22 -11.24
CA ASP A 34 18.14 -1.30 -10.86
C ASP A 34 17.09 -2.00 -10.00
N TRP A 35 16.68 -3.23 -10.38
CA TRP A 35 15.75 -4.01 -9.58
C TRP A 35 16.34 -4.37 -8.21
N LYS A 36 17.60 -4.79 -8.17
CA LYS A 36 18.30 -5.07 -6.91
C LYS A 36 18.34 -3.84 -6.01
N ARG A 37 18.67 -2.67 -6.56
CA ARG A 37 18.67 -1.41 -5.82
C ARG A 37 17.29 -1.09 -5.25
N TYR A 38 16.23 -1.30 -6.02
CA TYR A 38 14.87 -1.10 -5.57
C TYR A 38 14.51 -2.08 -4.44
N TYR A 39 14.83 -3.36 -4.64
CA TYR A 39 14.65 -4.41 -3.64
C TYR A 39 15.39 -4.12 -2.33
N ASP A 40 16.66 -3.72 -2.41
CA ASP A 40 17.47 -3.44 -1.21
C ASP A 40 16.91 -2.25 -0.39
N ASN A 41 16.17 -1.34 -1.02
CA ASN A 41 15.51 -0.20 -0.38
C ASN A 41 14.02 -0.48 -0.04
N SER A 42 13.53 -1.67 -0.29
CA SER A 42 12.20 -2.12 0.14
C SER A 42 12.27 -2.67 1.57
N LEU A 43 11.16 -2.63 2.29
CA LEU A 43 11.11 -2.92 3.74
C LEU A 43 10.85 -4.39 4.04
N CYS A 44 11.49 -4.92 5.06
CA CYS A 44 11.02 -6.13 5.74
C CYS A 44 9.93 -5.74 6.75
N ILE A 45 8.88 -6.55 6.87
CA ILE A 45 7.78 -6.31 7.81
C ILE A 45 7.51 -7.58 8.63
N PRO A 46 7.76 -7.56 9.95
CA PRO A 46 8.38 -6.48 10.70
C PRO A 46 9.87 -6.30 10.40
N GLY A 47 10.41 -5.13 10.71
CA GLY A 47 11.82 -4.82 10.51
C GLY A 47 12.22 -3.45 11.09
N PRO A 48 13.51 -3.11 11.07
CA PRO A 48 13.99 -1.87 11.70
C PRO A 48 13.36 -0.60 11.10
N GLU A 49 13.03 -0.60 9.82
CA GLU A 49 12.36 0.53 9.17
C GLU A 49 10.92 0.67 9.67
N THR A 50 10.21 -0.44 9.91
CA THR A 50 8.84 -0.39 10.47
C THR A 50 8.85 0.05 11.93
N GLU A 51 9.90 -0.28 12.69
CA GLU A 51 10.08 0.24 14.05
C GLU A 51 10.28 1.76 14.05
N LEU A 52 11.09 2.29 13.14
CA LEU A 52 11.28 3.73 12.97
C LEU A 52 9.98 4.45 12.58
N LEU A 53 9.19 3.87 11.68
CA LEU A 53 7.88 4.42 11.30
C LEU A 53 6.91 4.42 12.49
N GLY A 54 6.90 3.36 13.29
CA GLY A 54 6.13 3.30 14.53
C GLY A 54 6.56 4.38 15.53
N GLN A 55 7.86 4.58 15.72
CA GLN A 55 8.38 5.66 16.58
C GLN A 55 7.94 7.03 16.08
N ALA A 56 8.00 7.29 14.76
CA ALA A 56 7.54 8.55 14.18
C ALA A 56 6.03 8.77 14.42
N ALA A 57 5.20 7.74 14.26
CA ALA A 57 3.76 7.81 14.55
C ALA A 57 3.52 8.17 16.03
N LYS A 58 4.28 7.56 16.93
CA LYS A 58 4.23 7.84 18.37
C LYS A 58 4.65 9.27 18.71
N GLU A 59 5.72 9.79 18.10
CA GLU A 59 6.20 11.15 18.33
C GLU A 59 5.17 12.21 17.94
N VAL A 60 4.40 11.96 16.86
CA VAL A 60 3.36 12.89 16.41
C VAL A 60 1.98 12.61 17.02
N HIS A 61 1.84 11.55 17.82
CA HIS A 61 0.59 11.11 18.45
C HIS A 61 -0.57 10.99 17.44
N ALA A 62 -0.34 10.32 16.31
CA ALA A 62 -1.34 10.19 15.26
C ALA A 62 -1.38 8.77 14.70
N TYR A 63 -2.55 8.35 14.19
CA TYR A 63 -2.61 7.21 13.28
C TYR A 63 -1.87 7.57 12.00
N VAL A 64 -1.07 6.63 11.49
CA VAL A 64 -0.30 6.82 10.24
C VAL A 64 -0.62 5.70 9.28
N SER A 65 -1.15 6.04 8.10
CA SER A 65 -1.32 5.13 6.96
C SER A 65 -0.25 5.44 5.91
N ILE A 66 0.59 4.45 5.55
CA ILE A 66 1.74 4.69 4.68
C ILE A 66 1.95 3.55 3.68
N GLY A 67 2.09 3.90 2.40
CA GLY A 67 2.39 2.96 1.31
C GLY A 67 3.87 2.63 1.21
N VAL A 68 4.21 1.34 1.15
CA VAL A 68 5.60 0.87 1.08
C VAL A 68 5.78 -0.27 0.09
N SER A 69 7.00 -0.44 -0.41
CA SER A 69 7.43 -1.67 -1.08
C SER A 69 7.91 -2.65 -0.01
N GLU A 70 7.20 -3.77 0.13
CA GLU A 70 7.46 -4.80 1.14
C GLU A 70 8.24 -5.96 0.52
N ARG A 71 9.28 -6.44 1.20
CA ARG A 71 9.97 -7.68 0.84
C ARG A 71 9.25 -8.90 1.39
N GLY A 72 9.06 -9.92 0.56
CA GLY A 72 8.56 -11.22 1.01
C GLY A 72 9.52 -11.89 1.98
N GLU A 73 8.98 -12.58 3.00
CA GLU A 73 9.75 -13.21 4.06
C GLU A 73 10.71 -14.30 3.53
N ASP A 74 10.20 -15.19 2.66
CA ASP A 74 10.93 -16.37 2.17
C ASP A 74 11.24 -16.31 0.66
N SER A 75 11.15 -15.15 0.05
CA SER A 75 11.31 -15.00 -1.39
C SER A 75 11.86 -13.64 -1.79
N ALA A 76 12.36 -13.53 -3.02
CA ALA A 76 12.70 -12.25 -3.61
C ALA A 76 11.48 -11.48 -4.13
N THR A 77 10.27 -11.88 -3.79
CA THR A 77 9.04 -11.19 -4.19
C THR A 77 8.90 -9.87 -3.44
N LEU A 78 8.53 -8.81 -4.16
CA LEU A 78 8.09 -7.55 -3.58
C LEU A 78 6.57 -7.49 -3.56
N TYR A 79 6.01 -6.80 -2.58
CA TYR A 79 4.59 -6.49 -2.49
C TYR A 79 4.38 -4.98 -2.38
N ASN A 80 3.34 -4.49 -3.01
CA ASN A 80 2.86 -3.13 -2.81
C ASN A 80 1.93 -3.16 -1.60
N SER A 81 2.36 -2.55 -0.50
CA SER A 81 1.70 -2.69 0.79
C SER A 81 1.37 -1.33 1.41
N ASN A 82 0.28 -1.27 2.15
CA ASN A 82 -0.08 -0.14 2.99
C ASN A 82 -0.05 -0.57 4.46
N LEU A 83 0.70 0.15 5.27
CA LEU A 83 0.86 -0.08 6.70
C LEU A 83 -0.01 0.91 7.47
N VAL A 84 -0.56 0.48 8.61
CA VAL A 84 -1.24 1.37 9.54
C VAL A 84 -0.62 1.25 10.91
N PHE A 85 -0.19 2.38 11.47
CA PHE A 85 0.35 2.50 12.81
C PHE A 85 -0.61 3.23 13.73
N SER A 86 -0.63 2.86 15.02
CA SER A 86 -1.35 3.55 16.08
C SER A 86 -0.60 4.81 16.55
N PRO A 87 -1.28 5.70 17.31
CA PRO A 87 -0.62 6.82 18.00
C PRO A 87 0.41 6.39 19.05
N GLU A 88 0.40 5.15 19.48
CA GLU A 88 1.37 4.55 20.39
C GLU A 88 2.57 3.96 19.65
N GLY A 89 2.53 3.90 18.32
CA GLY A 89 3.57 3.40 17.45
C GLY A 89 3.47 1.91 17.11
N GLU A 90 2.34 1.27 17.43
CA GLU A 90 2.13 -0.14 17.11
C GLU A 90 1.72 -0.30 15.63
N LEU A 91 2.29 -1.29 14.95
CA LEU A 91 1.85 -1.70 13.62
C LEU A 91 0.53 -2.48 13.74
N LEU A 92 -0.58 -1.84 13.38
CA LEU A 92 -1.92 -2.38 13.55
C LEU A 92 -2.33 -3.32 12.42
N ASN A 93 -1.99 -2.99 11.18
CA ASN A 93 -2.22 -3.87 10.05
C ASN A 93 -1.28 -3.63 8.88
N VAL A 94 -1.26 -4.62 7.96
CA VAL A 94 -0.55 -4.59 6.68
C VAL A 94 -1.53 -5.06 5.62
N HIS A 95 -1.89 -4.20 4.67
CA HIS A 95 -2.66 -4.57 3.50
C HIS A 95 -1.75 -4.66 2.28
N ARG A 96 -1.61 -5.84 1.70
CA ARG A 96 -0.94 -6.05 0.40
C ARG A 96 -1.92 -5.82 -0.72
N LYS A 97 -1.54 -5.05 -1.74
CA LYS A 97 -2.36 -4.83 -2.94
C LYS A 97 -2.77 -6.17 -3.56
N LEU A 98 -4.07 -6.38 -3.73
CA LEU A 98 -4.65 -7.64 -4.21
C LEU A 98 -4.06 -8.04 -5.57
N LYS A 99 -4.01 -7.07 -6.47
CA LYS A 99 -3.52 -7.22 -7.84
C LYS A 99 -2.72 -5.99 -8.25
N PRO A 100 -1.41 -6.11 -8.47
CA PRO A 100 -0.64 -5.03 -9.06
C PRO A 100 -1.21 -4.61 -10.41
N THR A 101 -1.13 -3.32 -10.73
CA THR A 101 -1.76 -2.74 -11.92
C THR A 101 -0.82 -2.78 -13.12
N GLY A 102 -1.26 -3.35 -14.22
CA GLY A 102 -0.51 -3.31 -15.49
C GLY A 102 0.93 -3.79 -15.35
N ALA A 103 1.90 -2.93 -15.65
CA ALA A 103 3.33 -3.24 -15.58
C ALA A 103 3.87 -3.43 -14.15
N GLU A 104 3.15 -2.99 -13.12
CA GLU A 104 3.53 -3.29 -11.72
C GLU A 104 3.68 -4.80 -11.48
N ARG A 105 2.98 -5.64 -12.23
CA ARG A 105 3.06 -7.11 -12.16
C ARG A 105 4.43 -7.69 -12.52
N LEU A 106 5.29 -6.89 -13.13
CA LEU A 106 6.68 -7.25 -13.38
C LEU A 106 7.55 -7.05 -12.14
N VAL A 107 7.07 -6.29 -11.17
CA VAL A 107 7.80 -5.90 -9.96
C VAL A 107 7.19 -6.54 -8.71
N TYR A 108 5.87 -6.50 -8.57
CA TYR A 108 5.15 -6.91 -7.36
C TYR A 108 4.33 -8.17 -7.59
N GLY A 109 4.28 -8.99 -6.55
CA GLY A 109 3.37 -10.14 -6.46
C GLY A 109 1.96 -9.73 -6.05
N ASP A 110 1.01 -10.62 -6.33
CA ASP A 110 -0.36 -10.55 -5.82
C ASP A 110 -0.38 -10.76 -4.30
N ALA A 111 -1.33 -10.13 -3.60
CA ALA A 111 -1.57 -10.43 -2.20
C ALA A 111 -1.84 -11.94 -1.99
N ASN A 112 -1.29 -12.49 -0.93
CA ASN A 112 -1.37 -13.92 -0.63
C ASN A 112 -1.85 -14.23 0.79
N LYS A 113 -2.12 -13.21 1.59
CA LYS A 113 -2.61 -13.34 2.98
C LYS A 113 -3.35 -12.07 3.42
N ASP A 114 -4.05 -12.16 4.54
CA ASP A 114 -4.64 -11.04 5.28
C ASP A 114 -5.48 -10.08 4.43
N TYR A 115 -6.43 -10.66 3.68
CA TYR A 115 -7.28 -9.87 2.79
C TYR A 115 -8.21 -8.94 3.57
N PHE A 116 -8.17 -7.66 3.20
CA PHE A 116 -9.04 -6.61 3.75
C PHE A 116 -8.91 -6.45 5.27
N PRO A 117 -7.71 -6.21 5.82
CA PRO A 117 -7.56 -5.94 7.23
C PRO A 117 -8.26 -4.62 7.59
N ILE A 118 -8.85 -4.59 8.79
CA ILE A 118 -9.55 -3.43 9.32
C ILE A 118 -8.81 -2.94 10.56
N THR A 119 -8.71 -1.63 10.70
CA THR A 119 -8.19 -0.98 11.90
C THR A 119 -9.32 -0.29 12.64
N ASP A 120 -9.53 -0.65 13.88
CA ASP A 120 -10.44 0.09 14.76
C ASP A 120 -9.82 1.43 15.13
N THR A 121 -10.57 2.50 14.96
CA THR A 121 -10.18 3.87 15.29
C THR A 121 -11.25 4.56 16.12
N PRO A 122 -10.95 5.68 16.81
CA PRO A 122 -11.96 6.46 17.52
C PRO A 122 -13.11 6.97 16.64
N TRP A 123 -12.92 7.00 15.32
CA TRP A 123 -13.92 7.46 14.34
C TRP A 123 -14.67 6.29 13.68
N GLY A 124 -14.42 5.06 14.12
CA GLY A 124 -14.97 3.84 13.58
C GLY A 124 -13.96 3.01 12.79
N PRO A 125 -14.38 1.85 12.28
CA PRO A 125 -13.50 0.94 11.54
C PRO A 125 -12.96 1.59 10.26
N MET A 126 -11.65 1.49 10.06
CA MET A 126 -10.93 2.00 8.91
C MET A 126 -10.42 0.85 8.04
N GLY A 127 -10.70 0.91 6.74
CA GLY A 127 -10.17 0.00 5.75
C GLY A 127 -9.47 0.75 4.61
N ASN A 128 -8.63 0.06 3.85
CA ASN A 128 -7.96 0.67 2.71
C ASN A 128 -7.96 -0.24 1.48
N LEU A 129 -7.98 0.39 0.30
CA LEU A 129 -7.69 -0.24 -0.99
C LEU A 129 -6.68 0.64 -1.73
N ILE A 130 -5.62 0.01 -2.25
CA ILE A 130 -4.51 0.71 -2.88
C ILE A 130 -4.83 0.97 -4.35
N CYS A 131 -4.90 2.24 -4.74
CA CYS A 131 -4.99 2.68 -6.13
C CYS A 131 -6.16 1.99 -6.89
N TRP A 132 -5.87 1.30 -7.98
CA TRP A 132 -6.87 0.65 -8.84
C TRP A 132 -7.64 -0.51 -8.19
N GLU A 133 -7.27 -0.95 -6.99
CA GLU A 133 -8.15 -1.81 -6.21
C GLU A 133 -9.51 -1.16 -5.97
N SER A 134 -9.54 0.18 -5.87
CA SER A 134 -10.78 0.94 -5.73
C SER A 134 -11.74 0.79 -6.93
N TYR A 135 -11.24 0.32 -8.08
CA TYR A 135 -12.09 -0.05 -9.22
C TYR A 135 -12.59 -1.51 -9.17
N MET A 136 -12.28 -2.25 -8.11
CA MET A 136 -12.78 -3.61 -7.90
C MET A 136 -14.06 -3.56 -7.04
N PRO A 137 -15.28 -3.66 -7.61
CA PRO A 137 -16.52 -3.49 -6.83
C PRO A 137 -16.64 -4.46 -5.67
N LEU A 138 -16.27 -5.72 -5.87
CA LEU A 138 -16.35 -6.75 -4.82
C LEU A 138 -15.36 -6.49 -3.67
N ALA A 139 -14.21 -5.87 -3.94
CA ALA A 139 -13.27 -5.47 -2.90
C ALA A 139 -13.86 -4.37 -2.02
N ARG A 140 -14.53 -3.36 -2.63
CA ARG A 140 -15.25 -2.34 -1.87
C ARG A 140 -16.37 -2.95 -1.03
N VAL A 141 -17.19 -3.82 -1.63
CA VAL A 141 -18.27 -4.50 -0.91
C VAL A 141 -17.73 -5.28 0.28
N ALA A 142 -16.60 -5.99 0.13
CA ALA A 142 -15.98 -6.70 1.24
C ALA A 142 -15.61 -5.79 2.42
N LEU A 143 -15.12 -4.57 2.14
CA LEU A 143 -14.87 -3.57 3.17
C LEU A 143 -16.18 -3.02 3.78
N TYR A 144 -17.19 -2.73 2.96
CA TYR A 144 -18.48 -2.22 3.44
C TYR A 144 -19.16 -3.24 4.37
N GLN A 145 -19.12 -4.53 4.04
CA GLN A 145 -19.64 -5.60 4.89
C GLN A 145 -18.93 -5.72 6.25
N LYS A 146 -17.70 -5.24 6.34
CA LYS A 146 -16.97 -5.13 7.61
C LYS A 146 -17.31 -3.86 8.39
N GLY A 147 -18.22 -3.03 7.89
CA GLY A 147 -18.74 -1.86 8.57
C GLY A 147 -17.78 -0.68 8.64
N ILE A 148 -16.88 -0.54 7.66
CA ILE A 148 -15.95 0.59 7.67
C ILE A 148 -16.70 1.92 7.60
N THR A 149 -16.17 2.91 8.32
CA THR A 149 -16.62 4.31 8.29
C THR A 149 -15.57 5.22 7.67
N LEU A 150 -14.32 4.77 7.65
CA LEU A 150 -13.21 5.45 7.01
C LEU A 150 -12.64 4.57 5.88
N TYR A 151 -12.65 5.11 4.67
CA TYR A 151 -12.07 4.48 3.49
C TYR A 151 -10.81 5.21 3.07
N ILE A 152 -9.65 4.58 3.22
CA ILE A 152 -8.36 5.12 2.81
C ILE A 152 -8.03 4.59 1.42
N SER A 153 -7.65 5.49 0.51
CA SER A 153 -7.34 5.13 -0.88
C SER A 153 -5.98 5.70 -1.31
N PRO A 154 -4.88 5.15 -0.79
CA PRO A 154 -3.55 5.59 -1.19
C PRO A 154 -3.31 5.28 -2.67
N ASN A 155 -2.82 6.27 -3.42
CA ASN A 155 -2.54 6.09 -4.84
C ASN A 155 -1.45 7.06 -5.30
N THR A 156 -0.93 6.84 -6.52
CA THR A 156 0.02 7.69 -7.22
C THR A 156 -0.57 8.29 -8.50
N ASN A 157 -1.87 8.12 -8.73
CA ASN A 157 -2.56 8.63 -9.90
C ASN A 157 -2.98 10.08 -9.68
N ASP A 158 -2.55 10.98 -10.54
CA ASP A 158 -2.87 12.42 -10.54
C ASP A 158 -4.00 12.79 -11.51
N ASN A 159 -4.61 11.79 -12.18
CA ASN A 159 -5.72 12.03 -13.12
C ASN A 159 -6.93 12.62 -12.38
N PRO A 160 -7.50 13.75 -12.87
CA PRO A 160 -8.70 14.35 -12.30
C PRO A 160 -9.91 13.40 -12.17
N GLU A 161 -10.06 12.43 -13.06
CA GLU A 161 -11.10 11.39 -13.01
C GLU A 161 -11.04 10.54 -11.72
N TRP A 162 -9.87 10.48 -11.07
CA TRP A 162 -9.72 9.83 -9.78
C TRP A 162 -10.59 10.47 -8.70
N GLN A 163 -10.76 11.79 -8.74
CA GLN A 163 -11.60 12.51 -7.79
C GLN A 163 -13.08 12.12 -7.95
N ASP A 164 -13.54 11.87 -9.16
CA ASP A 164 -14.92 11.43 -9.42
C ASP A 164 -15.12 9.99 -8.90
N THR A 165 -14.11 9.14 -9.04
CA THR A 165 -14.11 7.79 -8.47
C THR A 165 -14.25 7.83 -6.94
N ILE A 166 -13.45 8.64 -6.26
CA ILE A 166 -13.48 8.72 -4.79
C ILE A 166 -14.79 9.31 -4.28
N LYS A 167 -15.33 10.32 -4.96
CA LYS A 167 -16.69 10.85 -4.65
C LYS A 167 -17.75 9.77 -4.80
N HIS A 168 -17.70 8.98 -5.89
CA HIS A 168 -18.63 7.87 -6.11
C HIS A 168 -18.54 6.85 -4.97
N ILE A 169 -17.33 6.43 -4.58
CA ILE A 169 -17.12 5.46 -3.50
C ILE A 169 -17.68 5.98 -2.17
N ALA A 170 -17.47 7.26 -1.86
CA ALA A 170 -18.02 7.87 -0.65
C ALA A 170 -19.57 7.88 -0.64
N ILE A 171 -20.20 8.12 -1.79
CA ILE A 171 -21.65 8.10 -1.95
C ILE A 171 -22.17 6.65 -1.89
N GLU A 172 -21.53 5.72 -2.58
CA GLU A 172 -21.91 4.30 -2.62
C GLU A 172 -21.83 3.66 -1.23
N GLY A 173 -20.79 3.97 -0.48
CA GLY A 173 -20.54 3.38 0.84
C GLY A 173 -21.20 4.11 2.02
N HIS A 174 -21.83 5.30 1.77
CA HIS A 174 -22.38 6.16 2.85
C HIS A 174 -21.37 6.52 3.94
#